data_3d009cdf6fdce03d40d395d14a2152a9
#
_entry.id   3d009cdf6fdce03d40d395d14a2152a9
#
_cell.length_a   1.000
_cell.length_b   1.000
_cell.length_c   1.000
_cell.angle_alpha   90.00
_cell.angle_beta   90.00
_cell.angle_gamma   90.00
#
_symmetry.space_group_name_H-M   'P 1'
#
loop_
_entity.id
_entity.type
_entity.pdbx_description
1 polymer ?
#
loop_
_entity_poly.entity_id
_entity_poly.type
_entity_poly.pdbx_seq_one_letter_code
_entity_poly.pdbx_strand_id
1 'polypeptide(L)'
;MNKDQLSNISKKLVAPKKGVLAADESNPTIKKRFDSIGIESNENYRRNYRDLLFSTQNLEEYISGVILYEETLYQKNSKGQSLTKILSDKGIIPGIKVDKGAKDMIGFKGETITEGLDGLYDRVKKYYDDGAGFSKWRAVISIGDQKPSIQSIQLNAVSLARYAIVCQEAGLVPIVEPEILMDGEHDIDTCYEVTTNTLNAVFNELDFQNVYLQGILLKPNMIVSGKDSIDRASNQKVAEMTIKCLENTVPKEVPGIIFLSGGQEDVESLENLDSINKLAKENKMPWELSFSYGRGLQSSTLKKWEGKDTNLIEAQKEFISRCEQVSLAREGLA
;
A
#
# COMPACT_ATOMS: atom_id res chain seq x y z
N MET A 1 -6.39 -4.38 -23.37
CA MET A 1 -5.55 -4.85 -22.24
C MET A 1 -4.40 -5.72 -22.77
N ASN A 2 -3.15 -5.39 -22.38
CA ASN A 2 -1.95 -6.20 -22.68
C ASN A 2 -1.58 -7.05 -21.43
N LYS A 3 -2.01 -8.32 -21.43
CA LYS A 3 -1.83 -9.22 -20.28
C LYS A 3 -0.36 -9.51 -19.96
N ASP A 4 0.50 -9.63 -20.96
CA ASP A 4 1.92 -9.90 -20.74
C ASP A 4 2.62 -8.72 -20.08
N GLN A 5 2.30 -7.49 -20.50
CA GLN A 5 2.82 -6.28 -19.86
C GLN A 5 2.38 -6.18 -18.40
N LEU A 6 1.09 -6.40 -18.12
CA LEU A 6 0.56 -6.37 -16.74
C LEU A 6 1.23 -7.42 -15.85
N SER A 7 1.34 -8.67 -16.35
CA SER A 7 2.01 -9.74 -15.61
C SER A 7 3.50 -9.45 -15.36
N ASN A 8 4.20 -8.86 -16.32
CA ASN A 8 5.60 -8.50 -16.15
C ASN A 8 5.80 -7.37 -15.12
N ILE A 9 4.92 -6.36 -15.13
CA ILE A 9 4.99 -5.26 -14.16
C ILE A 9 4.64 -5.75 -12.76
N SER A 10 3.56 -6.53 -12.59
CA SER A 10 3.15 -7.06 -11.28
C SER A 10 4.25 -7.89 -10.63
N LYS A 11 4.93 -8.77 -11.39
CA LYS A 11 6.08 -9.55 -10.91
C LYS A 11 7.29 -8.68 -10.54
N LYS A 12 7.58 -7.65 -11.34
CA LYS A 12 8.67 -6.70 -11.01
C LYS A 12 8.41 -5.95 -9.70
N LEU A 13 7.15 -5.59 -9.43
CA LEU A 13 6.77 -4.88 -8.20
C LEU A 13 7.02 -5.70 -6.93
N VAL A 14 6.96 -7.02 -7.01
CA VAL A 14 7.23 -7.95 -5.90
C VAL A 14 8.53 -8.74 -6.09
N ALA A 15 9.47 -8.21 -6.84
CA ALA A 15 10.79 -8.82 -7.02
C ALA A 15 11.46 -9.11 -5.66
N PRO A 16 12.30 -10.16 -5.55
CA PRO A 16 13.02 -10.50 -4.30
C PRO A 16 13.70 -9.29 -3.67
N LYS A 17 13.67 -9.20 -2.35
CA LYS A 17 14.19 -8.11 -1.51
C LYS A 17 13.50 -6.75 -1.68
N LYS A 18 12.52 -6.61 -2.57
CA LYS A 18 11.91 -5.31 -2.88
C LYS A 18 10.46 -5.24 -2.44
N GLY A 19 10.04 -4.03 -2.12
CA GLY A 19 8.66 -3.69 -1.87
C GLY A 19 8.27 -2.37 -2.53
N VAL A 20 7.10 -1.85 -2.19
CA VAL A 20 6.53 -0.63 -2.77
C VAL A 20 6.50 0.48 -1.72
N LEU A 21 7.13 1.61 -2.00
CA LEU A 21 6.98 2.80 -1.15
C LEU A 21 5.62 3.45 -1.39
N ALA A 22 4.82 3.60 -0.35
CA ALA A 22 3.60 4.40 -0.38
C ALA A 22 3.94 5.86 -0.02
N ALA A 23 4.06 6.71 -1.05
CA ALA A 23 4.33 8.14 -0.94
C ALA A 23 3.18 8.98 -1.53
N ASP A 24 1.96 8.45 -1.39
CA ASP A 24 0.73 8.94 -2.01
C ASP A 24 -0.17 9.73 -1.04
N GLU A 25 0.39 10.23 0.04
CA GLU A 25 -0.35 11.04 1.00
C GLU A 25 -1.01 12.23 0.29
N SER A 26 -2.33 12.33 0.43
CA SER A 26 -3.08 13.51 0.03
C SER A 26 -2.65 14.75 0.81
N ASN A 27 -2.93 15.95 0.31
CA ASN A 27 -2.55 17.18 0.98
C ASN A 27 -2.99 17.25 2.47
N PRO A 28 -4.20 16.84 2.86
CA PRO A 28 -4.57 16.78 4.28
C PRO A 28 -3.75 15.76 5.08
N THR A 29 -3.40 14.62 4.47
CA THR A 29 -2.63 13.58 5.15
C THR A 29 -1.18 13.98 5.37
N ILE A 30 -0.51 14.50 4.33
CA ILE A 30 0.88 14.97 4.47
C ILE A 30 0.97 16.17 5.39
N LYS A 31 -0.07 17.05 5.41
CA LYS A 31 -0.15 18.15 6.36
C LYS A 31 -0.10 17.67 7.81
N LYS A 32 -0.91 16.65 8.16
CA LYS A 32 -0.89 16.07 9.52
C LYS A 32 0.49 15.55 9.91
N ARG A 33 1.23 14.97 8.96
CA ARG A 33 2.59 14.48 9.20
C ARG A 33 3.57 15.66 9.41
N PHE A 34 3.47 16.70 8.60
CA PHE A 34 4.31 17.89 8.72
C PHE A 34 4.01 18.67 10.01
N ASP A 35 2.74 18.80 10.39
CA ASP A 35 2.33 19.42 11.65
C ASP A 35 2.98 18.72 12.85
N SER A 36 3.16 17.39 12.83
CA SER A 36 3.79 16.63 13.92
C SER A 36 5.28 16.94 14.14
N ILE A 37 5.93 17.59 13.17
CA ILE A 37 7.32 18.03 13.22
C ILE A 37 7.47 19.56 13.06
N GLY A 38 6.35 20.29 13.18
CA GLY A 38 6.34 21.76 13.15
C GLY A 38 6.62 22.39 11.79
N ILE A 39 6.37 21.69 10.68
CA ILE A 39 6.60 22.19 9.32
C ILE A 39 5.28 22.56 8.65
N GLU A 40 5.27 23.71 7.97
CA GLU A 40 4.15 24.11 7.12
C GLU A 40 4.00 23.19 5.91
N SER A 41 2.76 22.77 5.61
CA SER A 41 2.47 21.98 4.41
C SER A 41 2.20 22.88 3.20
N ASN A 42 3.24 23.39 2.58
CA ASN A 42 3.18 24.06 1.28
C ASN A 42 3.76 23.18 0.17
N GLU A 43 3.58 23.58 -1.08
CA GLU A 43 4.02 22.79 -2.25
C GLU A 43 5.53 22.56 -2.25
N ASN A 44 6.34 23.55 -1.86
CA ASN A 44 7.79 23.44 -1.83
C ASN A 44 8.26 22.38 -0.84
N TYR A 45 7.72 22.37 0.39
CA TYR A 45 8.07 21.36 1.39
C TYR A 45 7.60 19.98 0.95
N ARG A 46 6.40 19.84 0.37
CA ARG A 46 5.93 18.55 -0.15
C ARG A 46 6.83 18.03 -1.26
N ARG A 47 7.18 18.87 -2.22
CA ARG A 47 8.12 18.55 -3.31
C ARG A 47 9.50 18.16 -2.77
N ASN A 48 10.08 18.96 -1.89
CA ASN A 48 11.43 18.72 -1.34
C ASN A 48 11.47 17.40 -0.55
N TYR A 49 10.40 17.11 0.20
CA TYR A 49 10.29 15.84 0.91
C TYR A 49 10.21 14.64 -0.05
N ARG A 50 9.44 14.74 -1.14
CA ARG A 50 9.39 13.70 -2.17
C ARG A 50 10.73 13.55 -2.89
N ASP A 51 11.39 14.64 -3.23
CA ASP A 51 12.73 14.61 -3.84
C ASP A 51 13.75 13.95 -2.90
N LEU A 52 13.72 14.25 -1.60
CA LEU A 52 14.56 13.59 -0.60
C LEU A 52 14.42 12.06 -0.69
N LEU A 53 13.19 11.54 -0.68
CA LEU A 53 12.93 10.11 -0.72
C LEU A 53 13.41 9.49 -2.04
N PHE A 54 13.05 10.09 -3.18
CA PHE A 54 13.28 9.50 -4.50
C PHE A 54 14.73 9.62 -4.98
N SER A 55 15.44 10.67 -4.54
CA SER A 55 16.86 10.86 -4.86
C SER A 55 17.81 10.08 -3.96
N THR A 56 17.32 9.41 -2.90
CA THR A 56 18.14 8.57 -2.02
C THR A 56 18.91 7.53 -2.83
N GLN A 57 20.22 7.45 -2.61
CA GLN A 57 21.08 6.49 -3.31
C GLN A 57 20.75 5.05 -2.96
N ASN A 58 20.89 4.13 -3.91
CA ASN A 58 20.64 2.69 -3.79
C ASN A 58 19.20 2.33 -3.40
N LEU A 59 18.26 3.26 -3.54
CA LEU A 59 16.85 3.02 -3.23
C LEU A 59 16.28 1.85 -4.05
N GLU A 60 16.74 1.71 -5.30
CA GLU A 60 16.37 0.65 -6.22
C GLU A 60 16.74 -0.77 -5.75
N GLU A 61 17.63 -0.91 -4.77
CA GLU A 61 17.95 -2.22 -4.19
C GLU A 61 16.81 -2.78 -3.34
N TYR A 62 15.99 -1.91 -2.72
CA TYR A 62 14.94 -2.26 -1.77
C TYR A 62 13.52 -1.90 -2.24
N ILE A 63 13.40 -0.96 -3.19
CA ILE A 63 12.11 -0.44 -3.65
C ILE A 63 11.96 -0.70 -5.15
N SER A 64 10.90 -1.40 -5.52
CA SER A 64 10.52 -1.74 -6.90
C SER A 64 9.58 -0.72 -7.53
N GLY A 65 8.77 -0.07 -6.71
CA GLY A 65 7.78 0.91 -7.16
C GLY A 65 7.45 1.94 -6.08
N VAL A 66 6.94 3.08 -6.51
CA VAL A 66 6.49 4.16 -5.61
C VAL A 66 5.09 4.59 -5.99
N ILE A 67 4.16 4.52 -5.04
CA ILE A 67 2.81 5.07 -5.23
C ILE A 67 2.89 6.58 -5.02
N LEU A 68 2.51 7.35 -6.03
CA LEU A 68 2.54 8.81 -6.01
C LEU A 68 1.15 9.40 -5.76
N TYR A 69 1.10 10.58 -5.19
CA TYR A 69 -0.05 11.47 -5.27
C TYR A 69 -0.03 12.25 -6.59
N GLU A 70 -1.18 12.66 -7.12
CA GLU A 70 -1.28 13.31 -8.43
C GLU A 70 -0.36 14.54 -8.57
N GLU A 71 -0.30 15.40 -7.54
CA GLU A 71 0.62 16.54 -7.51
C GLU A 71 2.07 16.12 -7.80
N THR A 72 2.53 15.03 -7.17
CA THR A 72 3.91 14.53 -7.26
C THR A 72 4.23 13.95 -8.64
N LEU A 73 3.25 13.38 -9.32
CA LEU A 73 3.43 12.85 -10.68
C LEU A 73 3.96 13.92 -11.65
N TYR A 74 3.55 15.17 -11.46
CA TYR A 74 3.90 16.30 -12.34
C TYR A 74 4.99 17.21 -11.77
N GLN A 75 5.42 17.00 -10.53
CA GLN A 75 6.43 17.85 -9.91
C GLN A 75 7.83 17.62 -10.47
N LYS A 76 8.61 18.71 -10.45
CA LYS A 76 10.04 18.70 -10.74
C LYS A 76 10.81 19.16 -9.51
N ASN A 77 11.97 18.58 -9.27
CA ASN A 77 12.86 19.03 -8.20
C ASN A 77 13.45 20.42 -8.46
N SER A 78 14.23 20.93 -7.53
CA SER A 78 14.89 22.26 -7.64
C SER A 78 15.86 22.38 -8.82
N LYS A 79 16.29 21.24 -9.40
CA LYS A 79 17.17 21.17 -10.59
C LYS A 79 16.37 21.04 -11.89
N GLY A 80 15.05 21.09 -11.85
CA GLY A 80 14.17 20.95 -13.01
C GLY A 80 13.96 19.53 -13.51
N GLN A 81 14.42 18.49 -12.76
CA GLN A 81 14.22 17.09 -13.11
C GLN A 81 12.86 16.62 -12.63
N SER A 82 12.12 15.90 -13.47
CA SER A 82 10.85 15.27 -13.09
C SER A 82 11.08 14.23 -11.99
N LEU A 83 10.25 14.25 -10.93
CA LEU A 83 10.32 13.27 -9.84
C LEU A 83 10.03 11.85 -10.33
N THR A 84 9.13 11.69 -11.30
CA THR A 84 8.87 10.39 -11.95
C THR A 84 10.06 9.89 -12.75
N LYS A 85 10.77 10.80 -13.44
CA LYS A 85 11.99 10.44 -14.19
C LYS A 85 13.11 10.00 -13.27
N ILE A 86 13.29 10.63 -12.11
CA ILE A 86 14.29 10.22 -11.10
C ILE A 86 14.05 8.76 -10.68
N LEU A 87 12.79 8.36 -10.47
CA LEU A 87 12.42 6.97 -10.15
C LEU A 87 12.71 6.02 -11.32
N SER A 88 12.24 6.38 -12.52
CA SER A 88 12.39 5.54 -13.72
C SER A 88 13.86 5.32 -14.11
N ASP A 89 14.70 6.35 -13.97
CA ASP A 89 16.15 6.25 -14.25
C ASP A 89 16.88 5.27 -13.30
N LYS A 90 16.30 5.03 -12.12
CA LYS A 90 16.74 3.99 -11.15
C LYS A 90 16.10 2.63 -11.40
N GLY A 91 15.22 2.49 -12.39
CA GLY A 91 14.43 1.27 -12.61
C GLY A 91 13.30 1.05 -11.61
N ILE A 92 12.94 2.07 -10.81
CA ILE A 92 11.81 2.06 -9.89
C ILE A 92 10.56 2.48 -10.67
N ILE A 93 9.49 1.69 -10.59
CA ILE A 93 8.26 1.91 -11.35
C ILE A 93 7.43 3.00 -10.67
N PRO A 94 7.10 4.12 -11.34
CA PRO A 94 6.14 5.09 -10.82
C PRO A 94 4.72 4.50 -10.83
N GLY A 95 3.99 4.70 -9.75
CA GLY A 95 2.57 4.35 -9.65
C GLY A 95 1.76 5.55 -9.16
N ILE A 96 0.44 5.43 -9.17
CA ILE A 96 -0.45 6.54 -8.88
C ILE A 96 -1.66 6.13 -8.05
N LYS A 97 -1.94 6.88 -6.98
CA LYS A 97 -3.21 6.81 -6.25
C LYS A 97 -4.31 7.43 -7.10
N VAL A 98 -5.34 6.64 -7.41
CA VAL A 98 -6.43 7.07 -8.31
C VAL A 98 -7.78 7.25 -7.61
N ASP A 99 -7.94 6.74 -6.39
CA ASP A 99 -9.13 7.01 -5.58
C ASP A 99 -9.19 8.48 -5.13
N LYS A 100 -10.41 8.98 -4.88
CA LYS A 100 -10.69 10.31 -4.35
C LYS A 100 -10.97 10.33 -2.85
N GLY A 101 -10.62 9.24 -2.15
CA GLY A 101 -10.73 9.07 -0.71
C GLY A 101 -12.03 8.43 -0.27
N ALA A 102 -11.97 7.85 0.94
CA ALA A 102 -13.12 7.29 1.61
C ALA A 102 -14.04 8.42 2.10
N LYS A 103 -15.35 8.23 1.91
CA LYS A 103 -16.43 9.13 2.30
C LYS A 103 -17.43 8.37 3.16
N ASP A 104 -18.17 9.09 3.98
CA ASP A 104 -19.23 8.49 4.79
C ASP A 104 -20.23 7.76 3.89
N MET A 105 -20.49 6.51 4.20
CA MET A 105 -21.50 5.71 3.52
C MET A 105 -22.89 6.09 4.07
N ILE A 106 -23.64 6.85 3.30
CA ILE A 106 -24.93 7.38 3.74
C ILE A 106 -25.90 6.25 4.07
N GLY A 107 -26.49 6.30 5.26
CA GLY A 107 -27.35 5.25 5.80
C GLY A 107 -26.63 4.20 6.65
N PHE A 108 -25.28 4.21 6.69
CA PHE A 108 -24.45 3.26 7.45
C PHE A 108 -23.46 4.02 8.34
N LYS A 109 -23.89 4.31 9.56
CA LYS A 109 -23.14 5.18 10.49
C LYS A 109 -21.74 4.64 10.80
N GLY A 110 -20.72 5.46 10.50
CA GLY A 110 -19.32 5.16 10.77
C GLY A 110 -18.70 4.13 9.81
N GLU A 111 -19.35 3.85 8.70
CA GLU A 111 -18.80 3.09 7.58
C GLU A 111 -18.51 4.01 6.40
N THR A 112 -17.61 3.59 5.52
CA THR A 112 -17.16 4.41 4.40
C THR A 112 -17.25 3.68 3.08
N ILE A 113 -17.42 4.46 2.01
CA ILE A 113 -17.27 4.02 0.63
C ILE A 113 -16.21 4.89 -0.03
N THR A 114 -15.32 4.27 -0.80
CA THR A 114 -14.29 5.03 -1.52
C THR A 114 -14.81 5.51 -2.85
N GLU A 115 -14.65 6.80 -3.12
CA GLU A 115 -15.10 7.47 -4.35
C GLU A 115 -13.97 7.59 -5.37
N GLY A 116 -14.35 7.89 -6.64
CA GLY A 116 -13.40 8.20 -7.72
C GLY A 116 -13.57 7.38 -8.98
N LEU A 117 -14.65 6.58 -9.11
CA LEU A 117 -14.93 5.78 -10.32
C LEU A 117 -15.38 6.62 -11.51
N ASP A 118 -16.06 7.75 -11.27
CA ASP A 118 -16.53 8.62 -12.34
C ASP A 118 -15.36 9.23 -13.09
N GLY A 119 -15.35 9.07 -14.42
CA GLY A 119 -14.26 9.53 -15.29
C GLY A 119 -12.92 8.86 -15.02
N LEU A 120 -12.91 7.68 -14.37
CA LEU A 120 -11.67 7.01 -13.99
C LEU A 120 -10.85 6.59 -15.21
N TYR A 121 -11.50 6.06 -16.28
CA TYR A 121 -10.77 5.57 -17.45
C TYR A 121 -9.92 6.68 -18.11
N ASP A 122 -10.49 7.85 -18.33
CA ASP A 122 -9.76 8.96 -18.95
C ASP A 122 -8.59 9.43 -18.07
N ARG A 123 -8.78 9.47 -16.75
CA ARG A 123 -7.71 9.83 -15.80
C ARG A 123 -6.57 8.81 -15.80
N VAL A 124 -6.89 7.51 -15.72
CA VAL A 124 -5.84 6.48 -15.66
C VAL A 124 -5.14 6.31 -17.00
N LYS A 125 -5.85 6.51 -18.11
CA LYS A 125 -5.23 6.53 -19.43
C LYS A 125 -4.19 7.66 -19.55
N LYS A 126 -4.54 8.86 -19.06
CA LYS A 126 -3.61 9.98 -19.00
C LYS A 126 -2.40 9.66 -18.12
N TYR A 127 -2.60 9.07 -16.93
CA TYR A 127 -1.49 8.70 -16.04
C TYR A 127 -0.57 7.64 -16.66
N TYR A 128 -1.12 6.69 -17.40
CA TYR A 128 -0.34 5.73 -18.17
C TYR A 128 0.53 6.43 -19.22
N ASP A 129 -0.06 7.34 -19.99
CA ASP A 129 0.67 8.12 -21.02
C ASP A 129 1.74 9.04 -20.38
N ASP A 130 1.54 9.50 -19.15
CA ASP A 130 2.49 10.28 -18.35
C ASP A 130 3.56 9.40 -17.63
N GLY A 131 3.56 8.08 -17.86
CA GLY A 131 4.62 7.15 -17.43
C GLY A 131 4.34 6.35 -16.15
N ALA A 132 3.11 6.35 -15.62
CA ALA A 132 2.75 5.44 -14.54
C ALA A 132 2.66 3.99 -15.05
N GLY A 133 3.22 3.04 -14.29
CA GLY A 133 3.13 1.61 -14.60
C GLY A 133 2.07 0.87 -13.77
N PHE A 134 1.65 1.43 -12.66
CA PHE A 134 0.65 0.84 -11.77
C PHE A 134 -0.21 1.90 -11.08
N SER A 135 -1.31 1.46 -10.51
CA SER A 135 -2.25 2.31 -9.78
C SER A 135 -2.57 1.72 -8.41
N LYS A 136 -3.17 2.53 -7.52
CA LYS A 136 -3.64 2.08 -6.21
C LYS A 136 -5.00 2.69 -5.88
N TRP A 137 -5.88 1.87 -5.32
CA TRP A 137 -7.18 2.25 -4.76
C TRP A 137 -7.37 1.58 -3.40
N ARG A 138 -7.66 2.41 -2.38
CA ARG A 138 -7.86 1.96 -1.01
C ARG A 138 -9.34 2.00 -0.65
N ALA A 139 -9.89 0.87 -0.24
CA ALA A 139 -11.14 0.78 0.51
C ALA A 139 -10.83 0.68 2.00
N VAL A 140 -11.69 1.25 2.84
CA VAL A 140 -11.49 1.31 4.30
C VAL A 140 -12.67 0.68 5.00
N ILE A 141 -12.41 -0.39 5.74
CA ILE A 141 -13.40 -1.17 6.48
C ILE A 141 -13.09 -1.05 7.99
N SER A 142 -14.07 -0.65 8.78
CA SER A 142 -13.94 -0.52 10.24
C SER A 142 -14.54 -1.72 10.95
N ILE A 143 -13.90 -2.19 12.02
CA ILE A 143 -14.47 -3.15 12.98
C ILE A 143 -15.06 -2.38 14.16
N GLY A 144 -16.22 -2.85 14.67
CA GLY A 144 -16.89 -2.24 15.82
C GLY A 144 -18.28 -2.81 16.03
N ASP A 145 -19.06 -2.15 16.90
CA ASP A 145 -20.47 -2.56 17.12
C ASP A 145 -21.25 -2.46 15.79
N GLN A 146 -21.83 -3.61 15.38
CA GLN A 146 -22.54 -3.80 14.11
C GLN A 146 -21.72 -3.41 12.84
N LYS A 147 -20.38 -3.43 12.91
CA LYS A 147 -19.49 -3.13 11.79
C LYS A 147 -18.44 -4.22 11.60
N PRO A 148 -18.05 -4.49 10.33
CA PRO A 148 -18.64 -3.94 9.11
C PRO A 148 -20.01 -4.56 8.79
N SER A 149 -20.90 -3.76 8.17
CA SER A 149 -22.10 -4.30 7.55
C SER A 149 -21.73 -5.08 6.28
N ILE A 150 -22.58 -6.06 5.91
CA ILE A 150 -22.38 -6.80 4.65
C ILE A 150 -22.43 -5.87 3.45
N GLN A 151 -23.22 -4.79 3.52
CA GLN A 151 -23.32 -3.78 2.47
C GLN A 151 -22.02 -2.99 2.30
N SER A 152 -21.37 -2.62 3.40
CA SER A 152 -20.06 -1.94 3.34
C SER A 152 -18.99 -2.80 2.68
N ILE A 153 -18.92 -4.07 3.05
CA ILE A 153 -18.01 -5.04 2.42
C ILE A 153 -18.29 -5.16 0.93
N GLN A 154 -19.57 -5.43 0.57
CA GLN A 154 -19.95 -5.70 -0.81
C GLN A 154 -19.75 -4.48 -1.73
N LEU A 155 -20.19 -3.28 -1.32
CA LEU A 155 -20.07 -2.08 -2.15
C LEU A 155 -18.59 -1.65 -2.35
N ASN A 156 -17.75 -1.83 -1.34
CA ASN A 156 -16.32 -1.60 -1.49
C ASN A 156 -15.66 -2.66 -2.38
N ALA A 157 -16.07 -3.94 -2.30
CA ALA A 157 -15.59 -5.00 -3.18
C ALA A 157 -15.94 -4.72 -4.65
N VAL A 158 -17.20 -4.32 -4.94
CA VAL A 158 -17.64 -3.88 -6.28
C VAL A 158 -16.78 -2.72 -6.79
N SER A 159 -16.52 -1.73 -5.94
CA SER A 159 -15.73 -0.56 -6.30
C SER A 159 -14.27 -0.92 -6.62
N LEU A 160 -13.65 -1.80 -5.83
CA LEU A 160 -12.30 -2.30 -6.04
C LEU A 160 -12.18 -3.09 -7.36
N ALA A 161 -13.16 -3.93 -7.68
CA ALA A 161 -13.13 -4.71 -8.91
C ALA A 161 -13.36 -3.81 -10.15
N ARG A 162 -14.30 -2.84 -10.09
CA ARG A 162 -14.49 -1.85 -11.17
C ARG A 162 -13.25 -1.02 -11.41
N TYR A 163 -12.61 -0.56 -10.34
CA TYR A 163 -11.34 0.13 -10.43
C TYR A 163 -10.28 -0.73 -11.12
N ALA A 164 -10.14 -2.00 -10.70
CA ALA A 164 -9.11 -2.89 -11.19
C ALA A 164 -9.22 -3.14 -12.71
N ILE A 165 -10.40 -3.49 -13.21
CA ILE A 165 -10.60 -3.73 -14.64
C ILE A 165 -10.38 -2.47 -15.47
N VAL A 166 -10.84 -1.31 -15.01
CA VAL A 166 -10.63 -0.03 -15.69
C VAL A 166 -9.14 0.31 -15.82
N CYS A 167 -8.35 0.07 -14.76
CA CYS A 167 -6.91 0.31 -14.79
C CYS A 167 -6.19 -0.68 -15.73
N GLN A 168 -6.57 -1.95 -15.72
CA GLN A 168 -5.99 -2.95 -16.62
C GLN A 168 -6.27 -2.63 -18.09
N GLU A 169 -7.45 -2.17 -18.44
CA GLU A 169 -7.77 -1.74 -19.80
C GLU A 169 -6.96 -0.50 -20.23
N ALA A 170 -6.62 0.37 -19.30
CA ALA A 170 -5.73 1.50 -19.54
C ALA A 170 -4.22 1.13 -19.57
N GLY A 171 -3.85 -0.10 -19.21
CA GLY A 171 -2.46 -0.59 -19.21
C GLY A 171 -1.74 -0.49 -17.85
N LEU A 172 -2.44 -0.16 -16.76
CA LEU A 172 -1.88 -0.06 -15.41
C LEU A 172 -2.14 -1.33 -14.60
N VAL A 173 -1.15 -1.80 -13.85
CA VAL A 173 -1.35 -2.85 -12.83
C VAL A 173 -2.11 -2.25 -11.63
N PRO A 174 -3.30 -2.72 -11.28
CA PRO A 174 -4.01 -2.24 -10.11
C PRO A 174 -3.48 -2.90 -8.82
N ILE A 175 -3.15 -2.09 -7.82
CA ILE A 175 -3.00 -2.52 -6.43
C ILE A 175 -4.38 -2.39 -5.76
N VAL A 176 -4.97 -3.53 -5.45
CA VAL A 176 -6.28 -3.66 -4.80
C VAL A 176 -6.06 -3.63 -3.29
N GLU A 177 -6.51 -2.55 -2.61
CA GLU A 177 -6.23 -2.32 -1.18
C GLU A 177 -7.52 -2.33 -0.35
N PRO A 178 -8.06 -3.53 0.04
CA PRO A 178 -9.13 -3.64 1.00
C PRO A 178 -8.54 -3.61 2.42
N GLU A 179 -8.45 -2.45 3.03
CA GLU A 179 -7.87 -2.29 4.37
C GLU A 179 -8.92 -2.45 5.46
N ILE A 180 -8.72 -3.42 6.34
CA ILE A 180 -9.40 -3.50 7.62
C ILE A 180 -8.60 -2.68 8.63
N LEU A 181 -9.26 -1.69 9.26
CA LEU A 181 -8.59 -0.81 10.22
C LEU A 181 -8.26 -1.57 11.51
N MET A 182 -7.07 -1.26 12.03
CA MET A 182 -6.61 -1.79 13.32
C MET A 182 -7.21 -1.03 14.52
N ASP A 183 -7.95 0.06 14.27
CA ASP A 183 -8.55 0.87 15.33
C ASP A 183 -9.59 0.05 16.12
N GLY A 184 -9.60 0.19 17.47
CA GLY A 184 -10.54 -0.47 18.36
C GLY A 184 -9.93 -1.58 19.21
N GLU A 185 -10.79 -2.30 19.93
CA GLU A 185 -10.42 -3.29 20.96
C GLU A 185 -10.62 -4.75 20.49
N HIS A 186 -10.90 -4.98 19.21
CA HIS A 186 -11.18 -6.31 18.68
C HIS A 186 -9.98 -7.26 18.85
N ASP A 187 -10.28 -8.53 19.05
CA ASP A 187 -9.28 -9.59 19.08
C ASP A 187 -8.81 -9.99 17.66
N ILE A 188 -7.80 -10.85 17.61
CA ILE A 188 -7.24 -11.32 16.33
C ILE A 188 -8.22 -12.21 15.56
N ASP A 189 -9.09 -12.96 16.23
CA ASP A 189 -10.06 -13.84 15.59
C ASP A 189 -11.14 -13.02 14.88
N THR A 190 -11.61 -11.94 15.48
CA THR A 190 -12.50 -10.96 14.83
C THR A 190 -11.86 -10.32 13.59
N CYS A 191 -10.59 -9.92 13.68
CA CYS A 191 -9.85 -9.39 12.53
C CYS A 191 -9.76 -10.44 11.41
N TYR A 192 -9.48 -11.69 11.75
CA TYR A 192 -9.44 -12.81 10.81
C TYR A 192 -10.77 -13.01 10.09
N GLU A 193 -11.87 -13.05 10.83
CA GLU A 193 -13.22 -13.26 10.26
C GLU A 193 -13.58 -12.12 9.30
N VAL A 194 -13.42 -10.87 9.73
CA VAL A 194 -13.75 -9.69 8.91
C VAL A 194 -12.88 -9.61 7.66
N THR A 195 -11.57 -9.87 7.80
CA THR A 195 -10.66 -9.86 6.66
C THR A 195 -10.99 -10.99 5.69
N THR A 196 -11.25 -12.20 6.18
CA THR A 196 -11.65 -13.34 5.35
C THR A 196 -12.93 -13.05 4.56
N ASN A 197 -13.96 -12.52 5.21
CA ASN A 197 -15.21 -12.15 4.55
C ASN A 197 -15.01 -11.06 3.50
N THR A 198 -14.18 -10.06 3.82
CA THR A 198 -13.86 -8.97 2.89
C THR A 198 -13.09 -9.46 1.67
N LEU A 199 -12.05 -10.27 1.86
CA LEU A 199 -11.25 -10.81 0.75
C LEU A 199 -12.07 -11.74 -0.14
N ASN A 200 -12.94 -12.59 0.43
CA ASN A 200 -13.86 -13.41 -0.34
C ASN A 200 -14.78 -12.56 -1.22
N ALA A 201 -15.39 -11.50 -0.67
CA ALA A 201 -16.21 -10.59 -1.46
C ALA A 201 -15.40 -9.90 -2.56
N VAL A 202 -14.18 -9.45 -2.27
CA VAL A 202 -13.29 -8.81 -3.25
C VAL A 202 -12.93 -9.76 -4.39
N PHE A 203 -12.51 -11.00 -4.10
CA PHE A 203 -12.13 -11.95 -5.14
C PHE A 203 -13.32 -12.45 -5.96
N ASN A 204 -14.49 -12.60 -5.34
CA ASN A 204 -15.73 -12.88 -6.07
C ASN A 204 -16.07 -11.77 -7.08
N GLU A 205 -15.93 -10.51 -6.68
CA GLU A 205 -16.17 -9.36 -7.56
C GLU A 205 -15.08 -9.20 -8.65
N LEU A 206 -13.81 -9.47 -8.32
CA LEU A 206 -12.73 -9.48 -9.31
C LEU A 206 -12.97 -10.53 -10.40
N ASP A 207 -13.42 -11.72 -10.02
CA ASP A 207 -13.79 -12.79 -10.96
C ASP A 207 -15.02 -12.40 -11.79
N PHE A 208 -16.09 -11.95 -11.13
CA PHE A 208 -17.33 -11.53 -11.79
C PHE A 208 -17.11 -10.45 -12.85
N GLN A 209 -16.18 -9.53 -12.60
CA GLN A 209 -15.84 -8.44 -13.52
C GLN A 209 -14.70 -8.80 -14.47
N ASN A 210 -14.25 -10.06 -14.54
CA ASN A 210 -13.22 -10.60 -15.42
C ASN A 210 -11.86 -9.90 -15.28
N VAL A 211 -11.48 -9.52 -14.06
CA VAL A 211 -10.15 -8.94 -13.77
C VAL A 211 -9.07 -10.01 -13.96
N TYR A 212 -8.01 -9.67 -14.67
CA TYR A 212 -6.88 -10.55 -14.91
C TYR A 212 -5.98 -10.64 -13.67
N LEU A 213 -6.12 -11.71 -12.86
CA LEU A 213 -5.48 -11.84 -11.56
C LEU A 213 -3.95 -11.84 -11.60
N GLN A 214 -3.33 -12.35 -12.67
CA GLN A 214 -1.86 -12.30 -12.83
C GLN A 214 -1.33 -10.87 -13.07
N GLY A 215 -2.22 -9.92 -13.32
CA GLY A 215 -1.92 -8.51 -13.56
C GLY A 215 -2.39 -7.59 -12.43
N ILE A 216 -2.58 -8.08 -11.19
CA ILE A 216 -2.89 -7.27 -10.01
C ILE A 216 -1.85 -7.49 -8.92
N LEU A 217 -1.85 -6.65 -7.89
CA LEU A 217 -1.31 -6.95 -6.56
C LEU A 217 -2.39 -6.74 -5.51
N LEU A 218 -2.40 -7.59 -4.49
CA LEU A 218 -3.25 -7.41 -3.32
C LEU A 218 -2.48 -6.63 -2.24
N LYS A 219 -3.12 -5.62 -1.64
CA LYS A 219 -2.54 -4.87 -0.52
C LYS A 219 -3.46 -4.92 0.71
N PRO A 220 -3.44 -6.01 1.47
CA PRO A 220 -4.25 -6.18 2.65
C PRO A 220 -3.54 -5.69 3.91
N ASN A 221 -4.30 -5.59 5.02
CA ASN A 221 -3.73 -5.62 6.37
C ASN A 221 -3.16 -7.02 6.69
N MET A 222 -2.25 -7.09 7.66
CA MET A 222 -1.96 -8.33 8.40
C MET A 222 -3.12 -8.62 9.35
N ILE A 223 -3.32 -9.87 9.73
CA ILE A 223 -4.32 -10.23 10.74
C ILE A 223 -3.74 -9.91 12.11
N VAL A 224 -4.22 -8.86 12.74
CA VAL A 224 -3.71 -8.33 14.01
C VAL A 224 -4.87 -8.04 14.98
N SER A 225 -4.59 -8.04 16.28
CA SER A 225 -5.53 -7.52 17.27
C SER A 225 -5.70 -6.00 17.10
N GLY A 226 -6.83 -5.46 17.49
CA GLY A 226 -7.07 -4.02 17.55
C GLY A 226 -5.99 -3.32 18.37
N LYS A 227 -5.68 -2.08 18.02
CA LYS A 227 -4.59 -1.36 18.68
C LYS A 227 -4.86 -1.05 20.16
N ASP A 228 -6.15 -0.97 20.54
CA ASP A 228 -6.61 -0.72 21.90
C ASP A 228 -6.97 -2.03 22.63
N SER A 229 -6.75 -3.19 22.01
CA SER A 229 -6.98 -4.51 22.62
C SER A 229 -6.05 -4.73 23.79
N ILE A 230 -6.59 -5.25 24.91
CA ILE A 230 -5.84 -5.57 26.13
C ILE A 230 -4.91 -6.77 25.89
N ASP A 231 -5.37 -7.74 25.08
CA ASP A 231 -4.62 -8.97 24.77
C ASP A 231 -4.21 -8.95 23.29
N ARG A 232 -3.04 -8.40 23.04
CA ARG A 232 -2.49 -8.33 21.69
C ARG A 232 -1.77 -9.62 21.34
N ALA A 233 -2.11 -10.16 20.18
CA ALA A 233 -1.51 -11.40 19.69
C ALA A 233 -0.01 -11.28 19.44
N SER A 234 0.73 -12.36 19.70
CA SER A 234 2.15 -12.45 19.37
C SER A 234 2.40 -12.45 17.84
N ASN A 235 3.63 -12.09 17.43
CA ASN A 235 4.04 -12.09 16.02
C ASN A 235 3.86 -13.46 15.35
N GLN A 236 4.11 -14.55 16.10
CA GLN A 236 3.86 -15.91 15.61
C GLN A 236 2.37 -16.13 15.33
N LYS A 237 1.48 -15.73 16.24
CA LYS A 237 0.02 -15.87 16.06
C LYS A 237 -0.48 -15.00 14.89
N VAL A 238 0.07 -13.80 14.75
CA VAL A 238 -0.20 -12.92 13.59
C VAL A 238 0.19 -13.62 12.29
N ALA A 239 1.36 -14.25 12.24
CA ALA A 239 1.82 -14.97 11.05
C ALA A 239 0.90 -16.15 10.71
N GLU A 240 0.58 -17.00 11.70
CA GLU A 240 -0.31 -18.15 11.54
C GLU A 240 -1.68 -17.72 10.99
N MET A 241 -2.30 -16.71 11.62
CA MET A 241 -3.63 -16.24 11.23
C MET A 241 -3.63 -15.54 9.87
N THR A 242 -2.56 -14.79 9.56
CA THR A 242 -2.40 -14.12 8.27
C THR A 242 -2.25 -15.15 7.15
N ILE A 243 -1.35 -16.11 7.27
CA ILE A 243 -1.15 -17.17 6.27
C ILE A 243 -2.45 -17.96 6.08
N LYS A 244 -3.10 -18.38 7.16
CA LYS A 244 -4.38 -19.09 7.09
C LYS A 244 -5.47 -18.28 6.35
N CYS A 245 -5.55 -16.98 6.60
CA CYS A 245 -6.50 -16.11 5.89
C CYS A 245 -6.20 -16.07 4.39
N LEU A 246 -4.95 -15.88 4.00
CA LEU A 246 -4.53 -15.83 2.60
C LEU A 246 -4.76 -17.16 1.87
N GLU A 247 -4.44 -18.29 2.49
CA GLU A 247 -4.70 -19.62 1.93
C GLU A 247 -6.19 -19.86 1.61
N ASN A 248 -7.05 -19.36 2.48
CA ASN A 248 -8.49 -19.54 2.35
C ASN A 248 -9.16 -18.58 1.36
N THR A 249 -8.50 -17.49 0.97
CA THR A 249 -9.16 -16.40 0.25
C THR A 249 -8.47 -15.96 -1.04
N VAL A 250 -7.15 -16.07 -1.14
CA VAL A 250 -6.39 -15.50 -2.26
C VAL A 250 -6.09 -16.55 -3.33
N PRO A 251 -6.55 -16.35 -4.58
CA PRO A 251 -6.19 -17.23 -5.69
C PRO A 251 -4.68 -17.29 -5.93
N LYS A 252 -4.18 -18.46 -6.31
CA LYS A 252 -2.74 -18.72 -6.55
C LYS A 252 -2.18 -17.94 -7.74
N GLU A 253 -3.05 -17.46 -8.61
CA GLU A 253 -2.72 -16.69 -9.81
C GLU A 253 -2.26 -15.27 -9.48
N VAL A 254 -2.59 -14.74 -8.30
CA VAL A 254 -2.12 -13.42 -7.84
C VAL A 254 -0.61 -13.48 -7.64
N PRO A 255 0.20 -12.63 -8.31
CA PRO A 255 1.66 -12.77 -8.25
C PRO A 255 2.24 -12.38 -6.90
N GLY A 256 1.59 -11.48 -6.17
CA GLY A 256 2.11 -11.04 -4.89
C GLY A 256 1.13 -10.28 -4.02
N ILE A 257 1.44 -10.28 -2.74
CA ILE A 257 0.70 -9.62 -1.65
C ILE A 257 1.67 -8.66 -0.97
N ILE A 258 1.31 -7.39 -0.95
CA ILE A 258 2.14 -6.30 -0.43
C ILE A 258 1.44 -5.68 0.79
N PHE A 259 1.73 -6.17 1.99
CA PHE A 259 1.06 -5.74 3.21
C PHE A 259 1.18 -4.23 3.44
N LEU A 260 0.11 -3.60 3.93
CA LEU A 260 0.18 -2.28 4.53
C LEU A 260 0.69 -2.38 5.98
N SER A 261 1.29 -1.31 6.53
CA SER A 261 1.67 -1.26 7.94
C SER A 261 0.51 -0.88 8.86
N GLY A 262 -0.55 -0.29 8.31
CA GLY A 262 -1.77 0.11 9.04
C GLY A 262 -1.49 1.00 10.25
N GLY A 263 -2.05 0.65 11.39
CA GLY A 263 -1.86 1.29 12.68
C GLY A 263 -0.70 0.73 13.52
N GLN A 264 0.03 -0.25 12.99
CA GLN A 264 1.16 -0.89 13.68
C GLN A 264 2.33 0.09 13.88
N GLU A 265 3.04 -0.05 14.98
CA GLU A 265 4.33 0.62 15.19
C GLU A 265 5.40 0.08 14.23
N ASP A 266 6.46 0.87 14.01
CA ASP A 266 7.50 0.54 13.03
C ASP A 266 8.19 -0.82 13.33
N VAL A 267 8.45 -1.13 14.61
CA VAL A 267 9.05 -2.40 15.05
C VAL A 267 8.05 -3.54 14.88
N GLU A 268 6.81 -3.35 15.31
CA GLU A 268 5.76 -4.36 15.22
C GLU A 268 5.49 -4.76 13.75
N SER A 269 5.37 -3.79 12.86
CA SER A 269 5.14 -4.06 11.43
C SER A 269 6.30 -4.80 10.77
N LEU A 270 7.52 -4.59 11.25
CA LEU A 270 8.71 -5.29 10.78
C LEU A 270 8.74 -6.74 11.28
N GLU A 271 8.58 -6.96 12.59
CA GLU A 271 8.58 -8.28 13.20
C GLU A 271 7.44 -9.17 12.69
N ASN A 272 6.26 -8.60 12.50
CA ASN A 272 5.14 -9.32 11.89
C ASN A 272 5.44 -9.71 10.43
N LEU A 273 6.00 -8.81 9.63
CA LEU A 273 6.38 -9.11 8.25
C LEU A 273 7.43 -10.24 8.18
N ASP A 274 8.42 -10.19 9.06
CA ASP A 274 9.46 -11.19 9.16
C ASP A 274 8.89 -12.57 9.52
N SER A 275 8.05 -12.63 10.57
CA SER A 275 7.40 -13.88 11.01
C SER A 275 6.48 -14.47 9.93
N ILE A 276 5.72 -13.63 9.23
CA ILE A 276 4.86 -14.05 8.10
C ILE A 276 5.71 -14.66 6.99
N ASN A 277 6.83 -14.02 6.62
CA ASN A 277 7.68 -14.50 5.53
C ASN A 277 8.45 -15.78 5.90
N LYS A 278 8.87 -15.94 7.15
CA LYS A 278 9.43 -17.21 7.65
C LYS A 278 8.43 -18.36 7.49
N LEU A 279 7.22 -18.18 8.00
CA LEU A 279 6.17 -19.19 7.92
C LEU A 279 5.73 -19.48 6.47
N ALA A 280 5.64 -18.44 5.64
CA ALA A 280 5.28 -18.59 4.22
C ALA A 280 6.31 -19.44 3.44
N LYS A 281 7.59 -19.26 3.71
CA LYS A 281 8.67 -20.06 3.10
C LYS A 281 8.61 -21.52 3.56
N GLU A 282 8.39 -21.77 4.86
CA GLU A 282 8.22 -23.12 5.41
C GLU A 282 7.04 -23.84 4.75
N ASN A 283 5.92 -23.16 4.58
CA ASN A 283 4.69 -23.71 3.98
C ASN A 283 4.68 -23.66 2.43
N LYS A 284 5.72 -23.11 1.81
CA LYS A 284 5.84 -22.98 0.34
C LYS A 284 4.64 -22.27 -0.29
N MET A 285 4.26 -21.13 0.28
CA MET A 285 3.16 -20.30 -0.25
C MET A 285 3.40 -19.90 -1.70
N PRO A 286 2.35 -19.84 -2.55
CA PRO A 286 2.50 -19.59 -3.98
C PRO A 286 2.78 -18.14 -4.33
N TRP A 287 2.57 -17.20 -3.41
CA TRP A 287 2.70 -15.75 -3.62
C TRP A 287 4.02 -15.21 -3.11
N GLU A 288 4.51 -14.15 -3.75
CA GLU A 288 5.51 -13.29 -3.14
C GLU A 288 4.85 -12.44 -2.04
N LEU A 289 5.31 -12.54 -0.80
CA LEU A 289 4.83 -11.73 0.31
C LEU A 289 5.81 -10.59 0.55
N SER A 290 5.34 -9.35 0.36
CA SER A 290 6.16 -8.16 0.42
C SER A 290 5.45 -7.04 1.21
N PHE A 291 5.92 -5.83 1.10
CA PHE A 291 5.39 -4.67 1.80
C PHE A 291 5.03 -3.53 0.86
N SER A 292 4.04 -2.72 1.27
CA SER A 292 3.78 -1.40 0.71
C SER A 292 3.54 -0.42 1.84
N TYR A 293 4.63 0.07 2.42
CA TYR A 293 4.61 0.90 3.61
C TYR A 293 4.70 2.39 3.27
N GLY A 294 3.91 3.18 4.00
CA GLY A 294 4.02 4.63 4.05
C GLY A 294 4.73 5.07 5.32
N ARG A 295 4.02 5.13 6.45
CA ARG A 295 4.58 5.49 7.75
C ARG A 295 5.75 4.60 8.14
N GLY A 296 5.60 3.30 8.02
CA GLY A 296 6.62 2.32 8.40
C GLY A 296 7.98 2.48 7.72
N LEU A 297 8.07 3.22 6.60
CA LEU A 297 9.32 3.60 5.95
C LEU A 297 9.72 5.06 6.17
N GLN A 298 8.75 5.96 6.45
CA GLN A 298 8.97 7.40 6.37
C GLN A 298 9.03 8.10 7.72
N SER A 299 8.49 7.49 8.81
CA SER A 299 8.30 8.20 10.08
C SER A 299 9.61 8.71 10.69
N SER A 300 10.63 7.87 10.78
CA SER A 300 11.95 8.23 11.29
C SER A 300 12.67 9.22 10.38
N THR A 301 12.57 9.02 9.07
CA THR A 301 13.10 9.92 8.04
C THR A 301 12.56 11.33 8.16
N LEU A 302 11.25 11.45 8.31
CA LEU A 302 10.57 12.74 8.44
C LEU A 302 11.01 13.49 9.70
N LYS A 303 11.11 12.77 10.83
CA LYS A 303 11.63 13.29 12.09
C LYS A 303 13.07 13.77 11.98
N LYS A 304 13.90 13.05 11.19
CA LYS A 304 15.31 13.39 10.98
C LYS A 304 15.47 14.61 10.06
N TRP A 305 14.60 14.72 9.04
CA TRP A 305 14.66 15.82 8.07
C TRP A 305 14.31 17.18 8.69
N GLU A 306 13.25 17.26 9.50
CA GLU A 306 12.76 18.51 10.13
C GLU A 306 12.54 19.66 9.12
N GLY A 307 12.35 19.38 7.83
CA GLY A 307 12.21 20.41 6.79
C GLY A 307 13.47 21.21 6.47
N LYS A 308 14.64 20.78 6.93
CA LYS A 308 15.90 21.50 6.81
C LYS A 308 16.81 20.85 5.75
N ASP A 309 17.33 21.65 4.83
CA ASP A 309 18.29 21.16 3.82
C ASP A 309 19.59 20.65 4.45
N THR A 310 19.99 21.19 5.60
CA THR A 310 21.16 20.72 6.37
C THR A 310 21.02 19.28 6.86
N ASN A 311 19.81 18.78 7.01
CA ASN A 311 19.52 17.44 7.49
C ASN A 311 19.30 16.43 6.37
N LEU A 312 19.37 16.86 5.09
CA LEU A 312 19.04 16.05 3.92
C LEU A 312 19.78 14.71 3.91
N ILE A 313 21.10 14.75 4.04
CA ILE A 313 21.97 13.56 3.94
C ILE A 313 21.67 12.57 5.07
N GLU A 314 21.50 13.06 6.29
CA GLU A 314 21.21 12.21 7.45
C GLU A 314 19.81 11.62 7.37
N ALA A 315 18.83 12.36 6.85
CA ALA A 315 17.49 11.85 6.61
C ALA A 315 17.47 10.78 5.49
N GLN A 316 18.27 10.93 4.45
CA GLN A 316 18.42 9.91 3.40
C GLN A 316 19.11 8.64 3.92
N LYS A 317 20.11 8.76 4.78
CA LYS A 317 20.73 7.61 5.46
C LYS A 317 19.74 6.85 6.34
N GLU A 318 18.92 7.58 7.09
CA GLU A 318 17.84 7.00 7.90
C GLU A 318 16.83 6.24 7.02
N PHE A 319 16.43 6.87 5.90
CA PHE A 319 15.46 6.28 4.97
C PHE A 319 15.97 4.97 4.35
N ILE A 320 17.20 4.97 3.83
CA ILE A 320 17.77 3.77 3.20
C ILE A 320 17.98 2.65 4.22
N SER A 321 18.44 2.97 5.44
CA SER A 321 18.58 2.00 6.52
C SER A 321 17.23 1.36 6.87
N ARG A 322 16.14 2.15 6.91
CA ARG A 322 14.81 1.62 7.15
C ARG A 322 14.31 0.75 6.00
N CYS A 323 14.57 1.13 4.75
CA CYS A 323 14.25 0.30 3.58
C CYS A 323 14.99 -1.05 3.62
N GLU A 324 16.26 -1.06 4.01
CA GLU A 324 17.05 -2.27 4.18
C GLU A 324 16.47 -3.20 5.25
N GLN A 325 16.15 -2.68 6.43
CA GLN A 325 15.54 -3.45 7.52
C GLN A 325 14.23 -4.13 7.09
N VAL A 326 13.34 -3.39 6.44
CA VAL A 326 12.06 -3.95 5.97
C VAL A 326 12.27 -4.94 4.82
N SER A 327 13.29 -4.73 3.98
CA SER A 327 13.70 -5.69 2.96
C SER A 327 14.20 -7.01 3.57
N LEU A 328 14.96 -6.97 4.67
CA LEU A 328 15.37 -8.18 5.41
C LEU A 328 14.16 -8.90 6.01
N ALA A 329 13.21 -8.18 6.60
CA ALA A 329 11.97 -8.76 7.12
C ALA A 329 11.12 -9.41 6.01
N ARG A 330 11.07 -8.80 4.83
CA ARG A 330 10.44 -9.43 3.65
C ARG A 330 11.11 -10.74 3.25
N GLU A 331 12.39 -10.89 3.53
CA GLU A 331 13.13 -12.14 3.30
C GLU A 331 13.09 -13.10 4.51
N GLY A 332 12.41 -12.75 5.62
CA GLY A 332 12.42 -13.55 6.85
C GLY A 332 13.83 -13.66 7.46
N LEU A 333 14.59 -12.59 7.41
CA LEU A 333 16.00 -12.50 7.84
C LEU A 333 16.24 -11.35 8.84
N ALA A 334 15.18 -10.70 9.34
CA ALA A 334 15.29 -9.62 10.31
C ALA A 334 15.38 -10.11 11.78
#